data_e38ad9cb630e9af990a37b90ba2237a5
#
_entry.id   e38ad9cb630e9af990a37b90ba2237a5
#
_cell.length_a   1.000
_cell.length_b   1.000
_cell.length_c   1.000
_cell.angle_alpha   90.00
_cell.angle_beta   90.00
_cell.angle_gamma   90.00
#
_symmetry.space_group_name_H-M   'P 1'
#
loop_
_entity.id
_entity.type
_entity.pdbx_description
1 polymer ?
#
loop_
_entity_poly.entity_id
_entity_poly.type
_entity_poly.pdbx_seq_one_letter_code
_entity_poly.pdbx_strand_id
1 'polypeptide(L)'
;MVKDFEDLIIYKKSRVLAKQIFDITKEKPFALDYRFVQQIRAAAGSISDNIAEGFERQGNKEFKNFLYIAKGSCGEVRSQLNRAFDFGYINEVVYQQMYNDCKILGSGILHFILSLKSSDFVGTKYHDKSQDSND
;
A
#
# COMPACT_ATOMS: atom_id res chain seq x y z
N MET A 1 3.72 -17.87 10.49
CA MET A 1 4.74 -17.79 9.44
C MET A 1 4.15 -17.23 8.14
N VAL A 2 4.80 -16.25 7.57
CA VAL A 2 4.39 -15.67 6.30
C VAL A 2 4.96 -16.51 5.17
N LYS A 3 4.08 -17.09 4.35
CA LYS A 3 4.50 -17.93 3.22
C LYS A 3 4.35 -17.20 1.89
N ASP A 4 3.32 -16.37 1.78
CA ASP A 4 3.00 -15.65 0.55
C ASP A 4 2.73 -14.19 0.88
N PHE A 5 2.84 -13.32 -0.13
CA PHE A 5 2.60 -11.90 0.11
C PHE A 5 1.16 -11.64 0.58
N GLU A 6 0.23 -12.51 0.22
CA GLU A 6 -1.17 -12.36 0.68
C GLU A 6 -1.31 -12.50 2.19
N ASP A 7 -0.32 -13.10 2.86
CA ASP A 7 -0.34 -13.22 4.32
C ASP A 7 0.11 -11.94 5.02
N LEU A 8 0.75 -11.03 4.30
CA LEU A 8 1.25 -9.79 4.89
C LEU A 8 0.09 -8.84 5.19
N ILE A 9 0.09 -8.28 6.41
CA ILE A 9 -0.95 -7.33 6.81
C ILE A 9 -0.96 -6.11 5.90
N ILE A 10 0.22 -5.60 5.54
CA ILE A 10 0.31 -4.44 4.65
C ILE A 10 -0.26 -4.74 3.27
N TYR A 11 -0.12 -5.97 2.78
CA TYR A 11 -0.72 -6.34 1.51
C TYR A 11 -2.25 -6.39 1.63
N LYS A 12 -2.76 -7.02 2.69
CA LYS A 12 -4.20 -7.11 2.90
C LYS A 12 -4.83 -5.73 2.99
N LYS A 13 -4.21 -4.82 3.72
CA LYS A 13 -4.70 -3.45 3.85
C LYS A 13 -4.64 -2.70 2.52
N SER A 14 -3.60 -2.93 1.72
CA SER A 14 -3.50 -2.28 0.42
C SER A 14 -4.57 -2.76 -0.55
N ARG A 15 -4.97 -4.03 -0.46
CA ARG A 15 -6.10 -4.53 -1.27
C ARG A 15 -7.41 -3.86 -0.88
N VAL A 16 -7.63 -3.71 0.42
CA VAL A 16 -8.85 -3.02 0.90
C VAL A 16 -8.88 -1.59 0.39
N LEU A 17 -7.76 -0.88 0.48
CA LEU A 17 -7.69 0.49 -0.01
C LEU A 17 -7.96 0.57 -1.51
N ALA A 18 -7.37 -0.33 -2.30
CA ALA A 18 -7.59 -0.34 -3.74
C ALA A 18 -9.07 -0.55 -4.08
N LYS A 19 -9.74 -1.43 -3.35
CA LYS A 19 -11.17 -1.67 -3.53
C LYS A 19 -11.99 -0.43 -3.17
N GLN A 20 -11.65 0.24 -2.07
CA GLN A 20 -12.31 1.47 -1.66
C GLN A 20 -12.13 2.58 -2.72
N ILE A 21 -10.93 2.72 -3.26
CA ILE A 21 -10.67 3.67 -4.35
C ILE A 21 -11.51 3.34 -5.57
N PHE A 22 -11.58 2.06 -5.93
CA PHE A 22 -12.41 1.63 -7.05
C PHE A 22 -13.86 2.03 -6.82
N ASP A 23 -14.38 1.79 -5.61
CA ASP A 23 -15.77 2.05 -5.30
C ASP A 23 -16.11 3.55 -5.35
N ILE A 24 -15.28 4.42 -4.76
CA ILE A 24 -15.57 5.85 -4.77
C ILE A 24 -15.44 6.44 -6.17
N THR A 25 -14.57 5.90 -7.01
CA THR A 25 -14.36 6.42 -8.37
C THR A 25 -15.43 5.97 -9.35
N LYS A 26 -16.31 5.05 -8.96
CA LYS A 26 -17.47 4.69 -9.77
C LYS A 26 -18.61 5.69 -9.64
N GLU A 27 -18.60 6.51 -8.61
CA GLU A 27 -19.70 7.42 -8.31
C GLU A 27 -19.49 8.76 -8.99
N LYS A 28 -20.58 9.33 -9.54
CA LYS A 28 -20.54 10.68 -10.08
C LYS A 28 -20.51 11.68 -8.94
N PRO A 29 -19.85 12.81 -9.08
CA PRO A 29 -19.18 13.30 -10.29
C PRO A 29 -17.76 12.76 -10.51
N PHE A 30 -17.17 12.06 -9.52
CA PHE A 30 -15.81 11.55 -9.62
C PHE A 30 -15.63 10.70 -10.89
N ALA A 31 -16.58 9.82 -11.15
CA ALA A 31 -16.52 8.89 -12.28
C ALA A 31 -16.35 9.59 -13.64
N LEU A 32 -16.76 10.85 -13.75
CA LEU A 32 -16.68 11.60 -15.00
C LEU A 32 -15.31 12.22 -15.24
N ASP A 33 -14.47 12.28 -14.22
CA ASP A 33 -13.11 12.80 -14.34
C ASP A 33 -12.19 11.63 -14.69
N TYR A 34 -12.25 11.20 -15.94
CA TYR A 34 -11.61 9.96 -16.38
C TYR A 34 -10.12 9.92 -16.09
N ARG A 35 -9.44 11.02 -16.32
CA ARG A 35 -7.99 11.05 -16.10
C ARG A 35 -7.64 10.88 -14.64
N PHE A 36 -8.36 11.56 -13.76
CA PHE A 36 -8.12 11.46 -12.33
C PHE A 36 -8.47 10.06 -11.81
N VAL A 37 -9.59 9.50 -12.29
CA VAL A 37 -9.97 8.12 -11.94
C VAL A 37 -8.84 7.16 -12.27
N GLN A 38 -8.27 7.27 -13.47
CA GLN A 38 -7.18 6.38 -13.86
C GLN A 38 -5.94 6.59 -12.98
N GLN A 39 -5.61 7.83 -12.67
CA GLN A 39 -4.43 8.13 -11.87
C GLN A 39 -4.54 7.59 -10.45
N ILE A 40 -5.68 7.79 -9.78
CA ILE A 40 -5.82 7.37 -8.40
C ILE A 40 -5.94 5.84 -8.30
N ARG A 41 -6.60 5.20 -9.27
CA ARG A 41 -6.66 3.75 -9.33
C ARG A 41 -5.28 3.14 -9.55
N ALA A 42 -4.49 3.74 -10.44
CA ALA A 42 -3.13 3.27 -10.71
C ALA A 42 -2.24 3.42 -9.48
N ALA A 43 -2.34 4.54 -8.78
CA ALA A 43 -1.55 4.75 -7.57
C ALA A 43 -1.93 3.74 -6.48
N ALA A 44 -3.22 3.51 -6.28
CA ALA A 44 -3.67 2.53 -5.29
C ALA A 44 -3.20 1.11 -5.64
N GLY A 45 -3.30 0.73 -6.91
CA GLY A 45 -2.82 -0.58 -7.36
C GLY A 45 -1.32 -0.73 -7.21
N SER A 46 -0.58 0.37 -7.40
CA SER A 46 0.88 0.36 -7.26
C SER A 46 1.32 -0.02 -5.84
N ILE A 47 0.53 0.28 -4.82
CA ILE A 47 0.89 -0.09 -3.44
C ILE A 47 0.98 -1.61 -3.32
N SER A 48 -0.10 -2.30 -3.61
CA SER A 48 -0.15 -3.76 -3.47
C SER A 48 0.79 -4.45 -4.45
N ASP A 49 0.90 -3.94 -5.68
CA ASP A 49 1.75 -4.56 -6.69
C ASP A 49 3.22 -4.50 -6.30
N ASN A 50 3.66 -3.39 -5.72
CA ASN A 50 5.05 -3.27 -5.28
C ASN A 50 5.35 -4.10 -4.04
N ILE A 51 4.39 -4.24 -3.14
CA ILE A 51 4.55 -5.15 -2.00
C ILE A 51 4.73 -6.58 -2.52
N ALA A 52 3.87 -7.00 -3.44
CA ALA A 52 3.91 -8.35 -4.00
C ALA A 52 5.23 -8.59 -4.75
N GLU A 53 5.60 -7.66 -5.60
CA GLU A 53 6.84 -7.81 -6.38
C GLU A 53 8.06 -7.85 -5.48
N GLY A 54 8.12 -6.98 -4.50
CA GLY A 54 9.25 -6.97 -3.56
C GLY A 54 9.35 -8.26 -2.78
N PHE A 55 8.21 -8.81 -2.38
CA PHE A 55 8.17 -10.09 -1.67
C PHE A 55 8.74 -11.23 -2.53
N GLU A 56 8.45 -11.22 -3.83
CA GLU A 56 8.86 -12.28 -4.73
C GLU A 56 10.32 -12.17 -5.15
N ARG A 57 10.99 -11.05 -4.85
CA ARG A 57 12.42 -10.89 -5.10
C ARG A 57 13.23 -11.59 -4.04
N GLN A 58 14.49 -11.86 -4.36
CA GLN A 58 15.41 -12.44 -3.41
C GLN A 58 16.04 -11.33 -2.55
N GLY A 59 16.07 -11.55 -1.23
CA GLY A 59 16.80 -10.71 -0.32
C GLY A 59 16.06 -9.48 0.18
N ASN A 60 16.45 -9.04 1.37
CA ASN A 60 15.80 -7.93 2.06
C ASN A 60 16.07 -6.59 1.41
N LYS A 61 17.24 -6.42 0.81
CA LYS A 61 17.59 -5.15 0.18
C LYS A 61 16.62 -4.81 -0.93
N GLU A 62 16.34 -5.77 -1.82
CA GLU A 62 15.39 -5.55 -2.91
C GLU A 62 13.98 -5.36 -2.39
N PHE A 63 13.59 -6.16 -1.38
CA PHE A 63 12.28 -6.02 -0.79
C PHE A 63 12.07 -4.61 -0.24
N LYS A 64 13.06 -4.09 0.49
CA LYS A 64 12.99 -2.73 1.01
C LYS A 64 12.80 -1.70 -0.10
N ASN A 65 13.50 -1.87 -1.21
CA ASN A 65 13.39 -0.93 -2.33
C ASN A 65 11.95 -0.87 -2.85
N PHE A 66 11.32 -2.03 -3.05
CA PHE A 66 9.94 -2.09 -3.51
C PHE A 66 8.97 -1.57 -2.46
N LEU A 67 9.26 -1.81 -1.19
CA LEU A 67 8.42 -1.29 -0.11
C LEU A 67 8.48 0.24 -0.02
N TYR A 68 9.64 0.85 -0.29
CA TYR A 68 9.73 2.30 -0.36
C TYR A 68 8.91 2.85 -1.51
N ILE A 69 8.88 2.17 -2.65
CA ILE A 69 8.02 2.57 -3.77
C ILE A 69 6.55 2.47 -3.35
N ALA A 70 6.18 1.38 -2.70
CA ALA A 70 4.81 1.19 -2.21
C ALA A 70 4.42 2.31 -1.23
N LYS A 71 5.34 2.68 -0.34
CA LYS A 71 5.11 3.76 0.62
C LYS A 71 4.90 5.09 -0.10
N GLY A 72 5.70 5.35 -1.12
CA GLY A 72 5.52 6.56 -1.95
C GLY A 72 4.18 6.58 -2.65
N SER A 73 3.75 5.44 -3.20
CA SER A 73 2.43 5.32 -3.84
C SER A 73 1.30 5.55 -2.84
N CYS A 74 1.49 5.09 -1.60
CA CYS A 74 0.51 5.35 -0.53
C CYS A 74 0.39 6.84 -0.25
N GLY A 75 1.51 7.56 -0.20
CA GLY A 75 1.52 9.01 -0.07
C GLY A 75 0.83 9.70 -1.24
N GLU A 76 1.02 9.17 -2.44
CA GLU A 76 0.37 9.70 -3.63
C GLU A 76 -1.15 9.56 -3.54
N VAL A 77 -1.65 8.40 -3.12
CA VAL A 77 -3.09 8.20 -2.92
C VAL A 77 -3.62 9.18 -1.88
N ARG A 78 -2.88 9.38 -0.80
CA ARG A 78 -3.29 10.33 0.24
C ARG A 78 -3.39 11.75 -0.31
N SER A 79 -2.43 12.16 -1.13
CA SER A 79 -2.46 13.46 -1.80
C SER A 79 -3.65 13.55 -2.76
N GLN A 80 -3.93 12.49 -3.50
CA GLN A 80 -5.06 12.45 -4.42
C GLN A 80 -6.40 12.49 -3.69
N LEU A 81 -6.49 11.90 -2.50
CA LEU A 81 -7.70 12.01 -1.68
C LEU A 81 -7.95 13.45 -1.24
N ASN A 82 -6.89 14.20 -0.92
CA ASN A 82 -7.02 15.63 -0.63
C ASN A 82 -7.64 16.37 -1.83
N ARG A 83 -7.15 16.07 -3.03
CA ARG A 83 -7.66 16.70 -4.25
C ARG A 83 -9.11 16.30 -4.53
N ALA A 84 -9.43 15.00 -4.32
CA ALA A 84 -10.80 14.54 -4.52
C ALA A 84 -11.77 15.23 -3.58
N PHE A 85 -11.37 15.45 -2.33
CA PHE A 85 -12.17 16.19 -1.37
C PHE A 85 -12.32 17.65 -1.79
N ASP A 86 -11.23 18.29 -2.17
CA ASP A 86 -11.24 19.68 -2.61
C ASP A 86 -12.15 19.90 -3.82
N PHE A 87 -12.20 18.90 -4.72
CA PHE A 87 -13.02 18.98 -5.92
C PHE A 87 -14.49 18.60 -5.64
N GLY A 88 -14.83 18.21 -4.41
CA GLY A 88 -16.18 17.80 -4.07
C GLY A 88 -16.55 16.43 -4.57
N TYR A 89 -15.59 15.60 -4.91
CA TYR A 89 -15.84 14.23 -5.42
C TYR A 89 -16.18 13.24 -4.31
N ILE A 90 -15.75 13.51 -3.09
CA ILE A 90 -16.04 12.67 -1.93
C ILE A 90 -16.45 13.56 -0.76
N ASN A 91 -17.28 13.04 0.12
CA ASN A 91 -17.71 13.82 1.29
C ASN A 91 -16.66 13.72 2.40
N GLU A 92 -16.88 14.53 3.44
CA GLU A 92 -15.87 14.65 4.52
C GLU A 92 -15.72 13.34 5.29
N VAL A 93 -16.80 12.61 5.52
CA VAL A 93 -16.74 11.34 6.28
C VAL A 93 -15.86 10.33 5.53
N VAL A 94 -16.12 10.16 4.24
CA VAL A 94 -15.34 9.25 3.39
C VAL A 94 -13.89 9.72 3.32
N TYR A 95 -13.68 11.01 3.14
CA TYR A 95 -12.34 11.59 3.07
C TYR A 95 -11.54 11.29 4.33
N GLN A 96 -12.10 11.58 5.50
CA GLN A 96 -11.39 11.38 6.77
C GLN A 96 -11.03 9.92 6.98
N GLN A 97 -11.97 9.03 6.71
CA GLN A 97 -11.73 7.61 6.90
C GLN A 97 -10.62 7.10 5.99
N MET A 98 -10.69 7.42 4.71
CA MET A 98 -9.71 6.92 3.75
C MET A 98 -8.35 7.58 3.94
N TYR A 99 -8.33 8.86 4.29
CA TYR A 99 -7.09 9.56 4.63
C TYR A 99 -6.38 8.86 5.79
N ASN A 100 -7.12 8.54 6.84
CA ASN A 100 -6.54 7.86 8.00
C ASN A 100 -6.07 6.45 7.63
N ASP A 101 -6.82 5.74 6.81
CA ASP A 101 -6.42 4.41 6.35
C ASP A 101 -5.12 4.46 5.57
N CYS A 102 -4.93 5.48 4.74
CA CYS A 102 -3.67 5.68 4.03
C CYS A 102 -2.52 5.94 4.99
N LYS A 103 -2.74 6.76 6.01
CA LYS A 103 -1.69 7.04 7.00
C LYS A 103 -1.30 5.78 7.76
N ILE A 104 -2.29 5.00 8.15
CA ILE A 104 -2.04 3.74 8.88
C ILE A 104 -1.27 2.78 7.98
N LEU A 105 -1.68 2.65 6.73
CA LEU A 105 -0.99 1.77 5.78
C LEU A 105 0.46 2.22 5.55
N GLY A 106 0.66 3.52 5.31
CA GLY A 106 2.00 4.05 5.10
C GLY A 106 2.91 3.83 6.30
N SER A 107 2.36 4.03 7.51
CA SER A 107 3.08 3.76 8.76
C SER A 107 3.43 2.28 8.89
N GLY A 108 2.47 1.41 8.56
CA GLY A 108 2.70 -0.03 8.59
C GLY A 108 3.78 -0.46 7.63
N ILE A 109 3.80 0.12 6.44
CA ILE A 109 4.85 -0.17 5.46
C ILE A 109 6.21 0.26 6.01
N LEU A 110 6.30 1.46 6.58
CA LEU A 110 7.55 1.93 7.15
C LEU A 110 8.03 1.02 8.28
N HIS A 111 7.14 0.63 9.19
CA HIS A 111 7.51 -0.27 10.27
C HIS A 111 8.00 -1.61 9.73
N PHE A 112 7.37 -2.10 8.69
CA PHE A 112 7.82 -3.34 8.05
C PHE A 112 9.21 -3.18 7.46
N ILE A 113 9.47 -2.07 6.76
CA ILE A 113 10.79 -1.77 6.21
C ILE A 113 11.85 -1.79 7.32
N LEU A 114 11.55 -1.12 8.43
CA LEU A 114 12.50 -1.02 9.53
C LEU A 114 12.71 -2.36 10.24
N SER A 115 11.76 -3.28 10.14
CA SER A 115 11.89 -4.61 10.73
C SER A 115 12.74 -5.55 9.89
N LEU A 116 12.93 -5.25 8.61
CA LEU A 116 13.73 -6.09 7.73
C LEU A 116 15.21 -5.84 8.01
N LYS A 117 15.92 -6.91 8.29
CA LYS A 117 17.35 -6.82 8.54
C LYS A 117 18.10 -6.73 7.22
N SER A 118 19.33 -6.24 7.30
CA SER A 118 20.17 -6.16 6.12
C SER A 118 20.56 -7.53 5.57
N SER A 119 20.58 -8.54 6.44
CA SER A 119 20.87 -9.90 6.00
C SER A 119 19.71 -10.43 5.17
N ASP A 120 20.05 -11.19 4.15
CA ASP A 120 19.04 -11.68 3.25
C ASP A 120 18.26 -12.84 3.83
N PHE A 121 16.99 -12.93 3.47
CA PHE A 121 16.21 -14.11 3.66
C PHE A 121 16.50 -15.08 2.52
N VAL A 122 16.85 -16.29 2.89
CA VAL A 122 17.03 -17.37 1.94
C VAL A 122 16.18 -18.54 2.38
N GLY A 123 15.72 -19.32 1.44
CA GLY A 123 14.87 -20.45 1.75
C GLY A 123 13.42 -20.03 1.96
N THR A 124 12.87 -20.31 3.13
CA THR A 124 11.50 -19.90 3.44
C THR A 124 11.43 -18.41 3.59
N LYS A 125 10.61 -17.77 2.77
CA LYS A 125 10.54 -16.31 2.76
C LYS A 125 9.78 -15.78 3.96
N TYR A 126 10.35 -14.78 4.58
CA TYR A 126 9.69 -13.87 5.51
C TYR A 126 8.85 -14.56 6.56
N HIS A 127 9.35 -15.63 7.12
CA HIS A 127 8.69 -16.22 8.24
C HIS A 127 8.80 -15.28 9.44
N ASP A 128 8.12 -15.66 10.52
CA ASP A 128 7.98 -14.83 11.69
C ASP A 128 9.32 -14.21 12.11
N LYS A 129 9.34 -12.90 12.27
CA LYS A 129 10.54 -12.17 12.65
C LYS A 129 11.10 -12.61 13.99
N SER A 130 10.26 -13.12 14.87
CA SER A 130 10.75 -13.65 16.14
C SER A 130 11.61 -14.90 15.95
N GLN A 131 11.41 -15.62 14.85
CA GLN A 131 12.23 -16.78 14.51
C GLN A 131 13.56 -16.36 13.90
N ASP A 132 13.63 -15.16 13.37
CA ASP A 132 14.82 -14.62 12.71
C ASP A 132 15.55 -13.64 13.61
N SER A 133 15.19 -13.55 14.86
CA SER A 133 15.68 -12.49 15.74
C SER A 133 17.17 -12.52 15.96
N ASN A 134 17.81 -13.64 15.69
CA ASN A 134 19.26 -13.79 15.87
C ASN A 134 20.06 -13.42 14.64
N ASP A 135 19.40 -13.09 13.58
CA ASP A 135 20.05 -12.75 12.32
C ASP A 135 20.78 -11.42 12.37
#